data_50e940b59153a47b781a15fcf3e540b3
#
_entry.id   50e940b59153a47b781a15fcf3e540b3
#
_cell.length_a   1.000
_cell.length_b   1.000
_cell.length_c   1.000
_cell.angle_alpha   90.00
_cell.angle_beta   90.00
_cell.angle_gamma   90.00
#
_symmetry.space_group_name_H-M   'P 1'
#
loop_
_entity.id
_entity.type
_entity.pdbx_description
1 polymer ?
#
loop_
_entity_poly.entity_id
_entity_poly.type
_entity_poly.pdbx_seq_one_letter_code
_entity_poly.pdbx_strand_id
1 'polypeptide(L)'
;EFIRRINGLDSEEAVKRIVYDAAYLVMGLGDVYLSAPVATPVDPRHRLVTTKYNPARTWTPQTAVGIGGAYMCIYGMEGPGGYQFVGRTLPIWNRYKKTPEFEQPWLLRFFDQIRFHEVSEAELLEMREAFPRGGLRLEIEETRFSLAEYNRFLDENRDSIDVFQSRQRAAFEAERLRWAEAGQADYVAEPDAPAAGSDDLELAEGEQAVSGHVAGSLWALEVNEGDRVESGQTLLVLESMKMENEL
;
A
#
# COMPACT_ATOMS: atom_id res chain seq x y z
N GLU A 1 3.51 1.25 17.86
CA GLU A 1 4.17 0.17 18.62
C GLU A 1 4.79 -0.88 17.68
N PHE A 2 4.03 -1.47 16.76
CA PHE A 2 4.54 -2.51 15.84
C PHE A 2 5.72 -2.00 14.98
N ILE A 3 5.58 -0.84 14.33
CA ILE A 3 6.64 -0.25 13.50
C ILE A 3 7.92 -0.02 14.33
N ARG A 4 7.77 0.49 15.56
CA ARG A 4 8.89 0.69 16.47
C ARG A 4 9.64 -0.60 16.74
N ARG A 5 8.89 -1.65 17.11
CA ARG A 5 9.45 -2.94 17.53
C ARG A 5 10.17 -3.66 16.38
N ILE A 6 9.54 -3.73 15.21
CA ILE A 6 10.10 -4.44 14.03
C ILE A 6 11.34 -3.74 13.44
N ASN A 7 11.53 -2.46 13.73
CA ASN A 7 12.70 -1.69 13.30
C ASN A 7 13.74 -1.51 14.42
N GLY A 8 13.51 -2.07 15.60
CA GLY A 8 14.43 -1.98 16.73
C GLY A 8 14.61 -0.57 17.28
N LEU A 9 13.56 0.27 17.19
CA LEU A 9 13.61 1.65 17.67
C LEU A 9 13.22 1.75 19.15
N ASP A 10 13.79 2.72 19.84
CA ASP A 10 13.65 2.87 21.29
C ASP A 10 12.26 3.42 21.69
N SER A 11 11.64 4.23 20.83
CA SER A 11 10.37 4.87 21.12
C SER A 11 9.50 5.10 19.89
N GLU A 12 8.21 5.35 20.08
CA GLU A 12 7.29 5.76 19.01
C GLU A 12 7.65 7.14 18.46
N GLU A 13 8.18 8.03 19.30
CA GLU A 13 8.70 9.32 18.88
C GLU A 13 9.90 9.18 17.92
N ALA A 14 10.71 8.12 18.06
CA ALA A 14 11.77 7.83 17.11
C ALA A 14 11.20 7.43 15.73
N VAL A 15 10.10 6.67 15.70
CA VAL A 15 9.37 6.36 14.45
C VAL A 15 8.85 7.65 13.82
N LYS A 16 8.17 8.47 14.59
CA LYS A 16 7.58 9.75 14.15
C LYS A 16 8.65 10.67 13.56
N ARG A 17 9.77 10.83 14.27
CA ARG A 17 10.91 11.64 13.81
C ARG A 17 11.43 11.14 12.46
N ILE A 18 11.67 9.84 12.31
CA ILE A 18 12.12 9.25 11.04
C ILE A 18 11.15 9.56 9.91
N VAL A 19 9.83 9.46 10.15
CA VAL A 19 8.81 9.74 9.14
C VAL A 19 8.86 11.21 8.68
N TYR A 20 9.06 12.14 9.60
CA TYR A 20 9.11 13.58 9.26
C TYR A 20 10.47 14.04 8.70
N ASP A 21 11.57 13.44 9.15
CA ASP A 21 12.91 13.78 8.65
C ASP A 21 13.17 13.19 7.25
N ALA A 22 12.39 12.19 6.85
CA ALA A 22 12.57 11.52 5.57
C ALA A 22 12.18 12.39 4.37
N ALA A 23 13.02 12.38 3.34
CA ALA A 23 12.65 12.78 1.98
C ALA A 23 12.33 11.51 1.19
N TYR A 24 11.06 11.33 0.83
CA TYR A 24 10.59 10.15 0.12
C TYR A 24 10.65 10.37 -1.39
N LEU A 25 11.53 9.67 -2.08
CA LEU A 25 11.63 9.70 -3.53
C LEU A 25 10.57 8.78 -4.15
N VAL A 26 9.72 9.32 -5.01
CA VAL A 26 8.70 8.57 -5.75
C VAL A 26 9.40 7.76 -6.84
N MET A 27 9.45 6.44 -6.65
CA MET A 27 10.05 5.49 -7.58
C MET A 27 9.04 4.91 -8.57
N GLY A 28 7.76 5.01 -8.27
CA GLY A 28 6.67 4.52 -9.08
C GLY A 28 5.32 5.01 -8.59
N LEU A 29 4.30 4.80 -9.41
CA LEU A 29 2.91 5.01 -9.05
C LEU A 29 2.21 3.65 -9.08
N GLY A 30 1.83 3.15 -7.90
CA GLY A 30 1.23 1.82 -7.75
C GLY A 30 -0.21 1.78 -8.25
N ASP A 31 -0.90 2.92 -8.18
CA ASP A 31 -2.20 3.15 -8.78
C ASP A 31 -2.12 4.47 -9.55
N VAL A 32 -1.98 4.38 -10.86
CA VAL A 32 -1.70 5.52 -11.74
C VAL A 32 -2.83 6.55 -11.71
N TYR A 33 -4.08 6.08 -11.64
CA TYR A 33 -5.26 6.96 -11.66
C TYR A 33 -5.37 7.84 -10.42
N LEU A 34 -4.85 7.35 -9.31
CA LEU A 34 -4.96 7.98 -8.01
C LEU A 34 -3.65 8.58 -7.53
N SER A 35 -2.62 8.58 -8.37
CA SER A 35 -1.29 9.08 -8.01
C SER A 35 -0.70 8.44 -6.75
N ALA A 36 -1.13 7.21 -6.41
CA ALA A 36 -0.67 6.50 -5.22
C ALA A 36 0.84 6.19 -5.35
N PRO A 37 1.72 6.82 -4.57
CA PRO A 37 3.16 6.67 -4.76
C PRO A 37 3.65 5.33 -4.21
N VAL A 38 4.65 4.78 -4.88
CA VAL A 38 5.59 3.82 -4.32
C VAL A 38 6.87 4.58 -4.07
N ALA A 39 7.07 5.06 -2.85
CA ALA A 39 8.16 5.96 -2.53
C ALA A 39 9.06 5.39 -1.43
N THR A 40 10.35 5.71 -1.51
CA THR A 40 11.34 5.26 -0.52
C THR A 40 12.16 6.44 -0.01
N PRO A 41 12.53 6.47 1.28
CA PRO A 41 13.43 7.49 1.78
C PRO A 41 14.78 7.48 1.06
N VAL A 42 15.25 8.66 0.70
CA VAL A 42 16.58 8.86 0.10
C VAL A 42 17.66 8.39 1.08
N ASP A 43 17.60 8.84 2.33
CA ASP A 43 18.49 8.37 3.38
C ASP A 43 18.13 6.95 3.83
N PRO A 44 19.03 5.96 3.70
CA PRO A 44 18.77 4.59 4.15
C PRO A 44 18.43 4.47 5.65
N ARG A 45 18.85 5.40 6.50
CA ARG A 45 18.55 5.42 7.93
C ARG A 45 17.10 5.80 8.22
N HIS A 46 16.37 6.32 7.25
CA HIS A 46 14.95 6.64 7.35
C HIS A 46 14.05 5.56 6.73
N ARG A 47 14.61 4.47 6.19
CA ARG A 47 13.86 3.38 5.57
C ARG A 47 13.29 2.43 6.63
N LEU A 48 12.13 2.76 7.16
CA LEU A 48 11.39 1.86 8.03
C LEU A 48 10.86 0.68 7.21
N VAL A 49 10.97 -0.52 7.79
CA VAL A 49 10.48 -1.76 7.20
C VAL A 49 9.27 -2.26 7.98
N THR A 50 8.25 -2.71 7.28
CA THR A 50 7.07 -3.31 7.89
C THR A 50 6.61 -4.53 7.10
N THR A 51 5.72 -5.32 7.69
CA THR A 51 4.93 -6.30 6.94
C THR A 51 3.53 -5.75 6.70
N LYS A 52 2.90 -6.22 5.64
CA LYS A 52 1.48 -5.95 5.41
C LYS A 52 0.63 -6.74 6.40
N TYR A 53 -0.57 -6.22 6.70
CA TYR A 53 -1.59 -7.01 7.38
C TYR A 53 -2.01 -8.19 6.52
N ASN A 54 -2.15 -9.35 7.15
CA ASN A 54 -2.75 -10.54 6.54
C ASN A 54 -3.78 -11.12 7.54
N PRO A 55 -5.07 -11.13 7.19
CA PRO A 55 -5.67 -10.55 5.98
C PRO A 55 -5.56 -9.02 5.95
N ALA A 56 -5.66 -8.43 4.76
CA ALA A 56 -5.69 -6.98 4.61
C ALA A 56 -6.94 -6.39 5.28
N ARG A 57 -6.85 -5.14 5.72
CA ARG A 57 -8.04 -4.43 6.22
C ARG A 57 -9.06 -4.28 5.09
N THR A 58 -10.33 -4.45 5.40
CA THR A 58 -11.43 -4.26 4.45
C THR A 58 -11.62 -2.80 4.07
N TRP A 59 -11.22 -1.87 4.95
CA TRP A 59 -11.33 -0.44 4.73
C TRP A 59 -10.09 0.32 5.19
N THR A 60 -9.64 1.23 4.36
CA THR A 60 -8.53 2.17 4.59
C THR A 60 -8.99 3.54 4.15
N PRO A 61 -8.88 4.58 4.97
CA PRO A 61 -9.35 5.91 4.59
C PRO A 61 -8.49 6.51 3.48
N GLN A 62 -9.13 7.30 2.61
CA GLN A 62 -8.43 8.16 1.67
C GLN A 62 -7.37 9.02 2.39
N THR A 63 -6.25 9.26 1.75
CA THR A 63 -5.10 10.04 2.25
C THR A 63 -4.36 9.41 3.45
N ALA A 64 -4.67 8.18 3.80
CA ALA A 64 -3.85 7.45 4.75
C ALA A 64 -2.44 7.27 4.19
N VAL A 65 -1.45 7.51 5.05
CA VAL A 65 -0.04 7.25 4.75
C VAL A 65 0.36 5.96 5.43
N GLY A 66 0.88 5.02 4.66
CA GLY A 66 1.27 3.72 5.19
C GLY A 66 2.60 3.24 4.65
N ILE A 67 3.24 2.33 5.39
CA ILE A 67 4.47 1.65 5.01
C ILE A 67 4.19 0.16 4.83
N GLY A 68 4.61 -0.39 3.72
CA GLY A 68 4.53 -1.81 3.42
C GLY A 68 5.81 -2.29 2.75
N GLY A 69 6.48 -3.30 3.33
CA GLY A 69 7.87 -3.56 3.00
C GLY A 69 8.75 -2.36 3.38
N ALA A 70 9.50 -1.84 2.45
CA ALA A 70 10.34 -0.64 2.61
C ALA A 70 9.77 0.59 1.88
N TYR A 71 8.53 0.53 1.44
CA TYR A 71 7.92 1.59 0.64
C TYR A 71 6.82 2.30 1.41
N MET A 72 6.79 3.61 1.26
CA MET A 72 5.70 4.47 1.68
C MET A 72 4.69 4.61 0.54
N CYS A 73 3.42 4.56 0.89
CA CYS A 73 2.30 4.82 -0.02
C CYS A 73 1.32 5.79 0.63
N ILE A 74 0.66 6.58 -0.20
CA ILE A 74 -0.48 7.41 0.18
C ILE A 74 -1.71 6.82 -0.54
N TYR A 75 -2.74 6.48 0.20
CA TYR A 75 -3.97 5.93 -0.38
C TYR A 75 -4.77 7.03 -1.06
N GLY A 76 -4.94 6.93 -2.37
CA GLY A 76 -5.66 7.93 -3.16
C GLY A 76 -7.16 7.93 -2.95
N MET A 77 -7.74 6.79 -2.58
CA MET A 77 -9.15 6.62 -2.28
C MET A 77 -9.35 5.61 -1.14
N GLU A 78 -10.59 5.53 -0.65
CA GLU A 78 -11.00 4.53 0.32
C GLU A 78 -11.02 3.14 -0.31
N GLY A 79 -10.62 2.13 0.45
CA GLY A 79 -10.62 0.76 -0.03
C GLY A 79 -9.83 -0.19 0.86
N PRO A 80 -9.69 -1.47 0.49
CA PRO A 80 -8.85 -2.40 1.21
C PRO A 80 -7.40 -1.97 1.26
N GLY A 81 -6.69 -2.33 2.33
CA GLY A 81 -5.27 -2.02 2.44
C GLY A 81 -4.54 -2.76 3.54
N GLY A 82 -3.31 -3.18 3.23
CA GLY A 82 -2.49 -3.96 4.15
C GLY A 82 -1.31 -3.20 4.77
N TYR A 83 -1.04 -1.97 4.37
CA TYR A 83 0.10 -1.22 4.88
C TYR A 83 -0.10 -0.76 6.33
N GLN A 84 0.98 -0.68 7.08
CA GLN A 84 0.98 -0.14 8.45
C GLN A 84 0.87 1.38 8.40
N PHE A 85 -0.07 1.96 9.13
CA PHE A 85 -0.30 3.40 9.12
C PHE A 85 0.76 4.17 9.91
N VAL A 86 1.16 5.30 9.36
CA VAL A 86 2.01 6.29 10.01
C VAL A 86 1.36 7.67 10.12
N GLY A 87 0.28 7.92 9.39
CA GLY A 87 -0.44 9.19 9.47
C GLY A 87 -1.49 9.38 8.38
N ARG A 88 -1.92 10.61 8.22
CA ARG A 88 -2.85 11.11 7.20
C ARG A 88 -2.25 12.36 6.55
N THR A 89 -2.60 12.61 5.27
CA THR A 89 -2.11 13.77 4.52
C THR A 89 -3.20 14.36 3.62
N LEU A 90 -2.82 15.20 2.69
CA LEU A 90 -3.69 15.83 1.71
C LEU A 90 -4.06 14.86 0.58
N PRO A 91 -5.16 15.12 -0.16
CA PRO A 91 -5.48 14.38 -1.37
C PRO A 91 -4.36 14.48 -2.41
N ILE A 92 -4.04 13.37 -3.04
CA ILE A 92 -2.99 13.28 -4.06
C ILE A 92 -3.55 13.22 -5.49
N TRP A 93 -4.87 13.27 -5.64
CA TRP A 93 -5.54 13.33 -6.92
C TRP A 93 -6.83 14.15 -6.84
N ASN A 94 -7.23 14.77 -7.99
CA ASN A 94 -8.45 15.54 -8.11
C ASN A 94 -8.89 15.57 -9.58
N ARG A 95 -9.89 14.76 -9.91
CA ARG A 95 -10.46 14.75 -11.28
C ARG A 95 -11.60 15.76 -11.49
N TYR A 96 -12.06 16.38 -10.41
CA TYR A 96 -13.29 17.19 -10.46
C TYR A 96 -13.02 18.66 -10.75
N LYS A 97 -11.87 19.17 -10.32
CA LYS A 97 -11.53 20.58 -10.46
C LYS A 97 -10.04 20.75 -10.75
N LYS A 98 -9.74 21.49 -11.81
CA LYS A 98 -8.36 21.95 -12.06
C LYS A 98 -7.99 23.04 -11.07
N THR A 99 -6.85 22.89 -10.45
CA THR A 99 -6.23 23.87 -9.57
C THR A 99 -4.76 24.03 -9.99
N PRO A 100 -4.01 25.00 -9.48
CA PRO A 100 -2.59 25.13 -9.80
C PRO A 100 -1.77 23.89 -9.49
N GLU A 101 -2.14 23.11 -8.45
CA GLU A 101 -1.49 21.85 -8.08
C GLU A 101 -2.00 20.67 -8.91
N PHE A 102 -3.24 20.74 -9.37
CA PHE A 102 -3.91 19.70 -10.14
C PHE A 102 -4.19 20.17 -11.58
N GLU A 103 -3.15 20.43 -12.36
CA GLU A 103 -3.27 20.64 -13.80
C GLU A 103 -3.70 19.35 -14.51
N GLN A 104 -3.24 18.22 -13.97
CA GLN A 104 -3.67 16.86 -14.28
C GLN A 104 -4.46 16.29 -13.08
N PRO A 105 -5.25 15.21 -13.27
CA PRO A 105 -5.95 14.59 -12.16
C PRO A 105 -5.05 14.07 -11.01
N TRP A 106 -3.79 13.81 -11.27
CA TRP A 106 -2.80 13.32 -10.30
C TRP A 106 -1.84 14.43 -9.89
N LEU A 107 -1.40 14.38 -8.63
CA LEU A 107 -0.46 15.34 -8.04
C LEU A 107 1.00 14.93 -8.27
N LEU A 108 1.30 13.65 -7.96
CA LEU A 108 2.67 13.16 -7.87
C LEU A 108 3.16 12.61 -9.21
N ARG A 109 4.46 12.74 -9.44
CA ARG A 109 5.17 12.27 -10.63
C ARG A 109 6.35 11.39 -10.21
N PHE A 110 6.89 10.64 -11.15
CA PHE A 110 8.17 9.95 -10.94
C PHE A 110 9.25 10.95 -10.54
N PHE A 111 10.04 10.57 -9.54
CA PHE A 111 11.15 11.32 -8.99
C PHE A 111 10.79 12.60 -8.20
N ASP A 112 9.51 12.90 -8.00
CA ASP A 112 9.13 13.86 -7.00
C ASP A 112 9.62 13.40 -5.62
N GLN A 113 9.99 14.34 -4.75
CA GLN A 113 10.32 14.07 -3.36
C GLN A 113 9.22 14.60 -2.46
N ILE A 114 8.73 13.73 -1.58
CA ILE A 114 7.70 14.06 -0.60
C ILE A 114 8.37 14.25 0.76
N ARG A 115 8.08 15.37 1.41
CA ARG A 115 8.41 15.63 2.82
C ARG A 115 7.15 15.92 3.59
N PHE A 116 7.03 15.32 4.76
CA PHE A 116 5.91 15.55 5.65
C PHE A 116 6.31 16.52 6.77
N HIS A 117 5.37 17.35 7.19
CA HIS A 117 5.47 18.13 8.41
C HIS A 117 4.24 17.91 9.28
N GLU A 118 4.41 18.07 10.58
CA GLU A 118 3.34 17.85 11.53
C GLU A 118 2.40 19.06 11.57
N VAL A 119 1.11 18.77 11.53
CA VAL A 119 0.03 19.73 11.74
C VAL A 119 -0.98 19.18 12.73
N SER A 120 -1.77 20.03 13.35
CA SER A 120 -2.88 19.59 14.19
C SER A 120 -3.98 18.92 13.37
N GLU A 121 -4.80 18.09 13.99
CA GLU A 121 -5.95 17.45 13.35
C GLU A 121 -6.90 18.49 12.73
N ALA A 122 -7.22 19.56 13.46
CA ALA A 122 -8.10 20.62 12.99
C ALA A 122 -7.54 21.28 11.73
N GLU A 123 -6.25 21.63 11.74
CA GLU A 123 -5.55 22.20 10.60
C GLU A 123 -5.54 21.26 9.39
N LEU A 124 -5.25 19.97 9.60
CA LEU A 124 -5.29 18.99 8.53
C LEU A 124 -6.67 18.88 7.90
N LEU A 125 -7.73 18.91 8.70
CA LEU A 125 -9.12 18.85 8.17
C LEU A 125 -9.46 20.09 7.35
N GLU A 126 -9.08 21.29 7.78
CA GLU A 126 -9.25 22.53 7.02
C GLU A 126 -8.45 22.49 5.71
N MET A 127 -7.19 22.08 5.78
CA MET A 127 -6.33 21.93 4.59
C MET A 127 -6.93 20.94 3.59
N ARG A 128 -7.44 19.81 4.03
CA ARG A 128 -8.06 18.78 3.19
C ARG A 128 -9.35 19.25 2.51
N GLU A 129 -10.09 20.14 3.15
CA GLU A 129 -11.27 20.75 2.55
C GLU A 129 -10.89 21.84 1.52
N ALA A 130 -9.91 22.67 1.85
CA ALA A 130 -9.48 23.79 1.02
C ALA A 130 -8.69 23.34 -0.21
N PHE A 131 -7.81 22.35 -0.08
CA PHE A 131 -6.85 21.96 -1.11
C PHE A 131 -7.48 21.53 -2.45
N PRO A 132 -8.47 20.63 -2.49
CA PRO A 132 -9.11 20.24 -3.75
C PRO A 132 -9.87 21.38 -4.45
N ARG A 133 -10.18 22.43 -3.69
CA ARG A 133 -10.87 23.64 -4.19
C ARG A 133 -9.90 24.72 -4.67
N GLY A 134 -8.59 24.52 -4.49
CA GLY A 134 -7.53 25.48 -4.82
C GLY A 134 -7.38 26.59 -3.77
N GLY A 135 -7.88 26.37 -2.54
CA GLY A 135 -7.76 27.30 -1.42
C GLY A 135 -6.47 27.13 -0.63
N LEU A 136 -5.64 26.16 -0.97
CA LEU A 136 -4.33 25.91 -0.36
C LEU A 136 -3.28 25.74 -1.44
N ARG A 137 -2.10 26.29 -1.22
CA ARG A 137 -0.91 26.11 -2.07
C ARG A 137 0.08 25.18 -1.36
N LEU A 138 0.66 24.27 -2.14
CA LEU A 138 1.77 23.46 -1.64
C LEU A 138 3.08 24.23 -1.74
N GLU A 139 3.95 24.01 -0.79
CA GLU A 139 5.35 24.42 -0.90
C GLU A 139 6.07 23.44 -1.83
N ILE A 140 6.38 23.91 -3.02
CA ILE A 140 7.07 23.12 -4.06
C ILE A 140 8.39 23.81 -4.36
N GLU A 141 9.48 23.08 -4.17
CA GLU A 141 10.84 23.49 -4.48
C GLU A 141 11.35 22.67 -5.66
N GLU A 142 11.86 23.33 -6.70
CA GLU A 142 12.55 22.65 -7.80
C GLU A 142 13.98 22.33 -7.38
N THR A 143 14.29 21.03 -7.33
CA THR A 143 15.62 20.56 -6.98
C THR A 143 16.19 19.64 -8.07
N ARG A 144 17.47 19.33 -7.97
CA ARG A 144 18.12 18.38 -8.87
C ARG A 144 18.72 17.23 -8.05
N PHE A 145 18.30 16.01 -8.37
CA PHE A 145 18.94 14.82 -7.80
C PHE A 145 20.23 14.51 -8.56
N SER A 146 21.34 14.47 -7.85
CA SER A 146 22.66 14.10 -8.39
C SER A 146 23.07 12.73 -7.86
N LEU A 147 23.20 11.75 -8.74
CA LEU A 147 23.65 10.42 -8.37
C LEU A 147 25.08 10.43 -7.78
N ALA A 148 25.94 11.29 -8.28
CA ALA A 148 27.31 11.42 -7.77
C ALA A 148 27.33 11.95 -6.32
N GLU A 149 26.50 12.95 -6.02
CA GLU A 149 26.36 13.48 -4.65
C GLU A 149 25.70 12.46 -3.72
N TYR A 150 24.71 11.74 -4.22
CA TYR A 150 24.08 10.67 -3.47
C TYR A 150 25.05 9.54 -3.12
N ASN A 151 25.87 9.10 -4.06
CA ASN A 151 26.90 8.09 -3.80
C ASN A 151 27.92 8.57 -2.77
N ARG A 152 28.35 9.83 -2.86
CA ARG A 152 29.23 10.44 -1.85
C ARG A 152 28.57 10.45 -0.47
N PHE A 153 27.32 10.86 -0.39
CA PHE A 153 26.54 10.82 0.86
C PHE A 153 26.50 9.42 1.46
N LEU A 154 26.26 8.39 0.64
CA LEU A 154 26.26 7.00 1.11
C LEU A 154 27.63 6.57 1.64
N ASP A 155 28.70 6.95 0.96
CA ASP A 155 30.07 6.62 1.39
C ASP A 155 30.45 7.32 2.69
N GLU A 156 30.14 8.60 2.83
CA GLU A 156 30.40 9.41 4.04
C GLU A 156 29.60 8.94 5.26
N ASN A 157 28.42 8.33 5.04
CA ASN A 157 27.53 7.88 6.11
C ASN A 157 27.51 6.36 6.29
N ARG A 158 28.37 5.63 5.63
CA ARG A 158 28.38 4.15 5.56
C ARG A 158 28.26 3.51 6.94
N ASP A 159 29.12 3.88 7.88
CA ASP A 159 29.13 3.26 9.22
C ASP A 159 27.80 3.44 9.95
N SER A 160 27.22 4.63 9.90
CA SER A 160 25.93 4.93 10.56
C SER A 160 24.76 4.22 9.87
N ILE A 161 24.82 4.07 8.55
CA ILE A 161 23.85 3.31 7.78
C ILE A 161 23.92 1.83 8.14
N ASP A 162 25.13 1.26 8.21
CA ASP A 162 25.35 -0.14 8.55
C ASP A 162 24.90 -0.46 9.99
N VAL A 163 25.14 0.44 10.93
CA VAL A 163 24.63 0.32 12.31
C VAL A 163 23.08 0.30 12.33
N PHE A 164 22.44 1.24 11.65
CA PHE A 164 20.98 1.29 11.57
C PHE A 164 20.40 0.00 10.95
N GLN A 165 20.94 -0.41 9.80
CA GLN A 165 20.45 -1.59 9.09
C GLN A 165 20.70 -2.89 9.87
N SER A 166 21.83 -2.99 10.58
CA SER A 166 22.12 -4.15 11.41
C SER A 166 21.16 -4.28 12.58
N ARG A 167 20.87 -3.16 13.27
CA ARG A 167 19.85 -3.11 14.32
C ARG A 167 18.47 -3.48 13.80
N GLN A 168 18.07 -2.91 12.66
CA GLN A 168 16.78 -3.18 12.02
C GLN A 168 16.64 -4.67 11.63
N ARG A 169 17.66 -5.25 11.00
CA ARG A 169 17.67 -6.68 10.63
C ARG A 169 17.55 -7.59 11.85
N ALA A 170 18.27 -7.28 12.94
CA ALA A 170 18.20 -8.05 14.17
C ALA A 170 16.80 -7.99 14.81
N ALA A 171 16.18 -6.80 14.83
CA ALA A 171 14.83 -6.62 15.34
C ALA A 171 13.77 -7.33 14.50
N PHE A 172 13.90 -7.26 13.18
CA PHE A 172 13.03 -7.95 12.23
C PHE A 172 13.11 -9.47 12.41
N GLU A 173 14.31 -10.03 12.54
CA GLU A 173 14.51 -11.45 12.74
C GLU A 173 13.93 -11.92 14.09
N ALA A 174 14.12 -11.14 15.15
CA ALA A 174 13.52 -11.44 16.45
C ALA A 174 11.98 -11.43 16.40
N GLU A 175 11.38 -10.55 15.60
CA GLU A 175 9.93 -10.55 15.40
C GLU A 175 9.47 -11.75 14.58
N ARG A 176 10.23 -12.14 13.56
CA ARG A 176 9.95 -13.33 12.74
C ARG A 176 9.95 -14.62 13.56
N LEU A 177 10.90 -14.74 14.47
CA LEU A 177 10.96 -15.88 15.40
C LEU A 177 9.73 -15.90 16.33
N ARG A 178 9.31 -14.74 16.85
CA ARG A 178 8.08 -14.65 17.66
C ARG A 178 6.83 -15.10 16.89
N TRP A 179 6.72 -14.73 15.61
CA TRP A 179 5.61 -15.19 14.78
C TRP A 179 5.63 -16.69 14.55
N ALA A 180 6.82 -17.28 14.35
CA ALA A 180 6.96 -18.72 14.21
C ALA A 180 6.57 -19.45 15.51
N GLU A 181 7.05 -18.98 16.67
CA GLU A 181 6.69 -19.53 17.99
C GLU A 181 5.19 -19.41 18.30
N ALA A 182 4.56 -18.34 17.83
CA ALA A 182 3.11 -18.10 17.98
C ALA A 182 2.26 -18.84 16.94
N GLY A 183 2.86 -19.61 16.03
CA GLY A 183 2.15 -20.27 14.91
C GLY A 183 1.60 -19.33 13.84
N GLN A 184 2.00 -18.06 13.87
CA GLN A 184 1.51 -17.05 12.89
C GLN A 184 2.23 -17.16 11.54
N ALA A 185 3.40 -17.77 11.50
CA ALA A 185 4.14 -18.00 10.27
C ALA A 185 3.51 -19.08 9.40
N ASP A 186 2.76 -20.00 10.01
CA ASP A 186 2.09 -21.12 9.36
C ASP A 186 0.58 -20.84 9.18
N TYR A 187 0.17 -19.59 9.36
CA TYR A 187 -1.22 -19.20 9.16
C TYR A 187 -1.58 -19.41 7.69
N VAL A 188 -2.24 -20.52 7.44
CA VAL A 188 -3.06 -20.72 6.23
C VAL A 188 -4.38 -20.03 6.53
N ALA A 189 -4.77 -19.03 5.76
CA ALA A 189 -6.13 -18.51 5.83
C ALA A 189 -7.05 -19.73 5.73
N GLU A 190 -7.90 -19.94 6.75
CA GLU A 190 -8.97 -20.92 6.59
C GLU A 190 -9.64 -20.57 5.25
N PRO A 191 -9.84 -21.55 4.36
CA PRO A 191 -10.64 -21.28 3.17
C PRO A 191 -11.91 -20.63 3.70
N ASP A 192 -12.21 -19.44 3.21
CA ASP A 192 -13.44 -18.72 3.60
C ASP A 192 -14.56 -19.73 3.74
N ALA A 193 -15.30 -19.63 4.83
CA ALA A 193 -16.45 -20.49 5.05
C ALA A 193 -17.20 -20.61 3.73
N PRO A 194 -17.56 -21.81 3.27
CA PRO A 194 -18.08 -22.03 1.93
C PRO A 194 -19.04 -20.91 1.61
N ALA A 195 -18.82 -20.27 0.47
CA ALA A 195 -19.61 -19.11 0.08
C ALA A 195 -21.07 -19.49 0.30
N ALA A 196 -21.76 -18.76 1.16
CA ALA A 196 -23.17 -19.01 1.42
C ALA A 196 -23.89 -19.08 0.07
N GLY A 197 -24.29 -20.26 -0.33
CA GLY A 197 -24.96 -20.49 -1.63
C GLY A 197 -24.58 -21.76 -2.36
N SER A 198 -23.45 -22.43 -2.07
CA SER A 198 -23.16 -23.71 -2.77
C SER A 198 -23.93 -24.90 -2.18
N ASP A 199 -24.32 -24.81 -0.92
CA ASP A 199 -25.05 -25.92 -0.26
C ASP A 199 -26.57 -25.92 -0.53
N ASP A 200 -27.10 -24.82 -1.11
CA ASP A 200 -28.53 -24.69 -1.42
C ASP A 200 -28.89 -24.98 -2.90
N LEU A 201 -27.88 -25.33 -3.73
CA LEU A 201 -28.16 -25.72 -5.12
C LEU A 201 -28.54 -27.20 -5.15
N GLU A 202 -29.85 -27.50 -5.24
CA GLU A 202 -30.32 -28.82 -5.60
C GLU A 202 -29.97 -29.11 -7.05
N LEU A 203 -28.88 -29.85 -7.25
CA LEU A 203 -28.46 -30.31 -8.57
C LEU A 203 -29.25 -31.52 -8.95
N ALA A 204 -29.74 -31.59 -10.20
CA ALA A 204 -30.38 -32.77 -10.73
C ALA A 204 -29.37 -33.89 -11.01
N GLU A 205 -29.83 -35.12 -11.17
CA GLU A 205 -28.96 -36.26 -11.46
C GLU A 205 -28.23 -36.03 -12.80
N GLY A 206 -26.90 -35.99 -12.73
CA GLY A 206 -26.02 -35.73 -13.88
C GLY A 206 -25.55 -34.28 -14.03
N GLU A 207 -25.98 -33.40 -13.16
CA GLU A 207 -25.49 -32.01 -13.10
C GLU A 207 -24.26 -31.90 -12.20
N GLN A 208 -23.35 -31.00 -12.58
CA GLN A 208 -22.17 -30.68 -11.79
C GLN A 208 -22.03 -29.17 -11.66
N ALA A 209 -21.89 -28.69 -10.41
CA ALA A 209 -21.59 -27.28 -10.16
C ALA A 209 -20.11 -26.98 -10.47
N VAL A 210 -19.87 -25.89 -11.18
CA VAL A 210 -18.52 -25.31 -11.33
C VAL A 210 -18.41 -24.14 -10.34
N SER A 211 -17.51 -24.28 -9.37
CA SER A 211 -17.29 -23.29 -8.33
C SER A 211 -15.94 -22.60 -8.51
N GLY A 212 -15.89 -21.31 -8.23
CA GLY A 212 -14.61 -20.58 -8.20
C GLY A 212 -13.71 -21.10 -7.07
N HIS A 213 -12.44 -21.32 -7.38
CA HIS A 213 -11.43 -21.72 -6.39
C HIS A 213 -10.89 -20.52 -5.59
N VAL A 214 -11.29 -19.30 -5.95
CA VAL A 214 -10.96 -18.04 -5.28
C VAL A 214 -12.21 -17.19 -5.11
N ALA A 215 -12.28 -16.42 -4.02
CA ALA A 215 -13.29 -15.40 -3.86
C ALA A 215 -12.95 -14.20 -4.75
N GLY A 216 -13.92 -13.71 -5.51
CA GLY A 216 -13.72 -12.61 -6.46
C GLY A 216 -15.01 -12.04 -7.00
N SER A 217 -14.90 -11.01 -7.79
CA SER A 217 -16.01 -10.45 -8.57
C SER A 217 -16.03 -11.06 -9.97
N LEU A 218 -17.21 -11.38 -10.46
CA LEU A 218 -17.36 -11.84 -11.85
C LEU A 218 -16.96 -10.72 -12.81
N TRP A 219 -15.88 -10.92 -13.56
CA TRP A 219 -15.36 -9.97 -14.53
C TRP A 219 -15.96 -10.18 -15.91
N ALA A 220 -15.96 -11.43 -16.37
CA ALA A 220 -16.53 -11.80 -17.66
C ALA A 220 -17.17 -13.19 -17.59
N LEU A 221 -18.23 -13.39 -18.35
CA LEU A 221 -18.86 -14.67 -18.61
C LEU A 221 -18.62 -15.01 -20.09
N GLU A 222 -17.87 -16.08 -20.36
CA GLU A 222 -17.43 -16.45 -21.71
C GLU A 222 -18.38 -17.47 -22.40
N VAL A 223 -19.41 -17.92 -21.69
CA VAL A 223 -20.41 -18.85 -22.17
C VAL A 223 -21.82 -18.40 -21.89
N ASN A 224 -22.79 -18.89 -22.65
CA ASN A 224 -24.20 -18.62 -22.46
C ASN A 224 -24.94 -19.87 -22.00
N GLU A 225 -26.13 -19.69 -21.45
CA GLU A 225 -27.00 -20.78 -21.09
C GLU A 225 -27.35 -21.64 -22.34
N GLY A 226 -27.11 -22.93 -22.23
CA GLY A 226 -27.32 -23.88 -23.30
C GLY A 226 -26.09 -24.16 -24.22
N ASP A 227 -24.99 -23.45 -24.00
CA ASP A 227 -23.76 -23.70 -24.74
C ASP A 227 -23.16 -25.07 -24.36
N ARG A 228 -22.57 -25.72 -25.35
CA ARG A 228 -21.79 -26.92 -25.12
C ARG A 228 -20.36 -26.56 -24.85
N VAL A 229 -19.83 -27.00 -23.71
CA VAL A 229 -18.49 -26.69 -23.24
C VAL A 229 -17.58 -27.94 -23.28
N GLU A 230 -16.29 -27.71 -23.44
CA GLU A 230 -15.27 -28.76 -23.47
C GLU A 230 -14.37 -28.68 -22.23
N SER A 231 -13.73 -29.79 -21.89
CA SER A 231 -12.78 -29.81 -20.78
C SER A 231 -11.60 -28.88 -21.07
N GLY A 232 -11.33 -27.94 -20.14
CA GLY A 232 -10.27 -26.94 -20.28
C GLY A 232 -10.71 -25.63 -20.97
N GLN A 233 -12.00 -25.52 -21.34
CA GLN A 233 -12.55 -24.28 -21.87
C GLN A 233 -12.82 -23.31 -20.73
N THR A 234 -12.39 -22.03 -20.88
CA THR A 234 -12.73 -20.96 -19.93
C THR A 234 -14.22 -20.68 -19.99
N LEU A 235 -14.90 -20.74 -18.84
CA LEU A 235 -16.34 -20.50 -18.71
C LEU A 235 -16.60 -19.08 -18.22
N LEU A 236 -15.77 -18.60 -17.30
CA LEU A 236 -15.90 -17.28 -16.73
C LEU A 236 -14.53 -16.79 -16.23
N VAL A 237 -14.42 -15.48 -16.03
CA VAL A 237 -13.25 -14.83 -15.48
C VAL A 237 -13.64 -14.14 -14.18
N LEU A 238 -12.90 -14.43 -13.09
CA LEU A 238 -13.05 -13.76 -11.80
C LEU A 238 -11.90 -12.79 -11.58
N GLU A 239 -12.22 -11.58 -11.20
CA GLU A 239 -11.24 -10.64 -10.66
C GLU A 239 -11.11 -10.86 -9.15
N SER A 240 -9.93 -11.26 -8.72
CA SER A 240 -9.58 -11.39 -7.31
C SER A 240 -8.25 -10.69 -7.03
N MET A 241 -8.25 -9.77 -6.08
CA MET A 241 -7.04 -9.05 -5.65
C MET A 241 -6.26 -8.38 -6.81
N LYS A 242 -6.98 -7.81 -7.79
CA LYS A 242 -6.42 -7.20 -9.02
C LYS A 242 -5.74 -8.20 -9.96
N MET A 243 -6.08 -9.47 -9.87
CA MET A 243 -5.66 -10.52 -10.77
C MET A 243 -6.89 -11.16 -11.41
N GLU A 244 -6.80 -11.44 -12.70
CA GLU A 244 -7.81 -12.19 -13.43
C GLU A 244 -7.53 -13.69 -13.25
N ASN A 245 -8.56 -14.45 -12.91
CA ASN A 245 -8.51 -15.91 -12.75
C ASN A 245 -9.55 -16.54 -13.69
N GLU A 246 -9.10 -17.36 -14.61
CA GLU A 246 -9.93 -18.09 -15.54
C GLU A 246 -10.45 -19.38 -14.89
N LEU A 247 -11.74 -19.68 -15.11
CA LEU A 247 -12.44 -20.89 -14.66
C LEU A 247 -13.17 -21.57 -15.82
#